data_59ff9d3deba6b2bad2610d13d1950ceb
#
_entry.id   59ff9d3deba6b2bad2610d13d1950ceb
#
_cell.length_a   1.000
_cell.length_b   1.000
_cell.length_c   1.000
_cell.angle_alpha   90.00
_cell.angle_beta   90.00
_cell.angle_gamma   90.00
#
_symmetry.space_group_name_H-M   'P 1'
#
loop_
_entity.id
_entity.type
_entity.pdbx_description
1 polymer ?
#
loop_
_entity_poly.entity_id
_entity_poly.type
_entity_poly.pdbx_seq_one_letter_code
_entity_poly.pdbx_strand_id
1 'polypeptide(L)'
;MNNISILEFIKKSPKAELHLHIEGTLEPEQMFSLAKRNNVQIPFKNINEAKKAYNFSNLESFLKIYYEGAKVLLKEKDFFELTWAYALKCKEDNIIHTEIFFDPQTHTNRGISFDIIINGIYKALKKAEKEFGLSFKIIMCFLRHLSEEECFKILDQALVHKDKIFGVGLDSSEMGNPPKKFEKLFKKAAENNFITVAHAGEEGPSEYMWEALNLLNVKRIDHGVQCLKDEK
;
A
#
# COMPACT_ATOMS: atom_id res chain seq x y z
N MET A 1 36.77 -21.03 8.35
CA MET A 1 35.54 -20.20 8.23
C MET A 1 35.09 -20.28 6.79
N ASN A 2 33.91 -20.84 6.53
CA ASN A 2 33.40 -20.92 5.17
C ASN A 2 33.11 -19.50 4.68
N ASN A 3 33.79 -19.06 3.62
CA ASN A 3 33.52 -17.79 2.97
C ASN A 3 32.12 -17.89 2.29
N ILE A 4 31.10 -17.40 2.96
CA ILE A 4 29.75 -17.24 2.35
C ILE A 4 29.87 -16.14 1.29
N SER A 5 29.42 -16.41 0.06
CA SER A 5 29.37 -15.37 -0.96
C SER A 5 28.38 -14.27 -0.57
N ILE A 6 28.59 -13.04 -1.07
CA ILE A 6 27.70 -11.91 -0.77
C ILE A 6 26.24 -12.20 -1.21
N LEU A 7 26.06 -12.91 -2.32
CA LEU A 7 24.74 -13.31 -2.80
C LEU A 7 24.07 -14.33 -1.87
N GLU A 8 24.83 -15.26 -1.34
CA GLU A 8 24.34 -16.24 -0.38
C GLU A 8 23.97 -15.59 0.95
N PHE A 9 24.79 -14.63 1.41
CA PHE A 9 24.49 -13.81 2.58
C PHE A 9 23.18 -13.04 2.39
N ILE A 10 23.01 -12.32 1.27
CA ILE A 10 21.79 -11.55 0.97
C ILE A 10 20.55 -12.46 0.95
N LYS A 11 20.64 -13.64 0.32
CA LYS A 11 19.53 -14.59 0.27
C LYS A 11 19.13 -15.11 1.64
N LYS A 12 20.12 -15.41 2.50
CA LYS A 12 19.89 -16.01 3.83
C LYS A 12 19.58 -14.99 4.92
N SER A 13 19.96 -13.73 4.74
CA SER A 13 19.68 -12.69 5.74
C SER A 13 18.18 -12.47 5.88
N PRO A 14 17.66 -12.42 7.13
CA PRO A 14 16.28 -12.03 7.36
C PRO A 14 16.08 -10.55 6.99
N LYS A 15 14.94 -10.24 6.39
CA LYS A 15 14.59 -8.90 5.92
C LYS A 15 13.24 -8.46 6.50
N ALA A 16 13.03 -7.14 6.58
CA ALA A 16 11.74 -6.52 6.81
C ALA A 16 11.40 -5.62 5.63
N GLU A 17 10.14 -5.59 5.23
CA GLU A 17 9.62 -4.71 4.20
C GLU A 17 8.53 -3.83 4.83
N LEU A 18 8.76 -2.52 4.90
CA LEU A 18 7.92 -1.59 5.68
C LEU A 18 7.12 -0.62 4.81
N HIS A 19 7.32 -0.65 3.49
CA HIS A 19 6.70 0.29 2.56
C HIS A 19 6.33 -0.42 1.25
N LEU A 20 5.18 -1.09 1.26
CA LEU A 20 4.68 -1.82 0.10
C LEU A 20 3.16 -1.67 -0.01
N HIS A 21 2.68 -1.21 -1.16
CA HIS A 21 1.25 -1.16 -1.49
C HIS A 21 0.82 -2.49 -2.10
N ILE A 22 -0.16 -3.15 -1.48
CA ILE A 22 -0.55 -4.50 -1.91
C ILE A 22 -1.08 -4.52 -3.34
N GLU A 23 -1.81 -3.51 -3.77
CA GLU A 23 -2.29 -3.39 -5.15
C GLU A 23 -1.13 -3.31 -6.15
N GLY A 24 0.00 -2.71 -5.75
CA GLY A 24 1.21 -2.60 -6.57
C GLY A 24 1.95 -3.93 -6.76
N THR A 25 1.62 -4.96 -5.99
CA THR A 25 2.20 -6.31 -6.16
C THR A 25 1.53 -7.12 -7.27
N LEU A 26 0.50 -6.57 -7.92
CA LEU A 26 -0.24 -7.24 -8.98
C LEU A 26 0.62 -7.42 -10.23
N GLU A 27 1.17 -8.61 -10.39
CA GLU A 27 1.95 -8.98 -11.57
C GLU A 27 1.07 -9.02 -12.84
N PRO A 28 1.61 -8.67 -14.03
CA PRO A 28 0.87 -8.67 -15.28
C PRO A 28 0.17 -10.01 -15.58
N GLU A 29 0.79 -11.14 -15.31
CA GLU A 29 0.22 -12.47 -15.50
C GLU A 29 -1.03 -12.68 -14.65
N GLN A 30 -0.98 -12.26 -13.38
CA GLN A 30 -2.11 -12.35 -12.47
C GLN A 30 -3.20 -11.35 -12.87
N MET A 31 -2.86 -10.15 -13.27
CA MET A 31 -3.80 -9.14 -13.78
C MET A 31 -4.62 -9.68 -14.95
N PHE A 32 -3.99 -10.29 -15.96
CA PHE A 32 -4.68 -10.90 -17.10
C PHE A 32 -5.59 -12.05 -16.70
N SER A 33 -5.14 -12.90 -15.76
CA SER A 33 -5.95 -14.00 -15.21
C SER A 33 -7.20 -13.49 -14.51
N LEU A 34 -7.05 -12.46 -13.65
CA LEU A 34 -8.15 -11.83 -12.92
C LEU A 34 -9.09 -11.08 -13.87
N ALA A 35 -8.56 -10.35 -14.84
CA ALA A 35 -9.33 -9.66 -15.86
C ALA A 35 -10.26 -10.63 -16.61
N LYS A 36 -9.72 -11.76 -17.05
CA LYS A 36 -10.50 -12.81 -17.71
C LYS A 36 -11.56 -13.40 -16.77
N ARG A 37 -11.18 -13.75 -15.53
CA ARG A 37 -12.10 -14.35 -14.53
C ARG A 37 -13.26 -13.43 -14.18
N ASN A 38 -12.99 -12.16 -14.04
CA ASN A 38 -13.94 -11.16 -13.59
C ASN A 38 -14.62 -10.39 -14.74
N ASN A 39 -14.33 -10.77 -16.00
CA ASN A 39 -14.82 -10.08 -17.19
C ASN A 39 -14.58 -8.56 -17.18
N VAL A 40 -13.35 -8.17 -16.77
CA VAL A 40 -12.91 -6.77 -16.73
C VAL A 40 -12.04 -6.49 -17.94
N GLN A 41 -12.34 -5.40 -18.65
CA GLN A 41 -11.45 -4.92 -19.72
C GLN A 41 -10.27 -4.17 -19.12
N ILE A 42 -9.06 -4.52 -19.60
CA ILE A 42 -7.81 -3.84 -19.25
C ILE A 42 -7.24 -3.17 -20.50
N PRO A 43 -6.47 -2.07 -20.37
CA PRO A 43 -5.98 -1.31 -21.52
C PRO A 43 -4.81 -1.97 -22.28
N PHE A 44 -4.41 -3.18 -21.89
CA PHE A 44 -3.27 -3.90 -22.45
C PHE A 44 -3.72 -5.08 -23.32
N LYS A 45 -3.16 -5.22 -24.51
CA LYS A 45 -3.48 -6.32 -25.45
C LYS A 45 -2.87 -7.66 -25.02
N ASN A 46 -1.73 -7.61 -24.34
CA ASN A 46 -1.00 -8.80 -23.88
C ASN A 46 -0.07 -8.45 -22.69
N ILE A 47 0.46 -9.49 -22.07
CA ILE A 47 1.34 -9.39 -20.89
C ILE A 47 2.58 -8.55 -21.18
N ASN A 48 3.18 -8.66 -22.37
CA ASN A 48 4.38 -7.89 -22.71
C ASN A 48 4.08 -6.39 -22.82
N GLU A 49 2.90 -6.00 -23.30
CA GLU A 49 2.48 -4.61 -23.35
C GLU A 49 2.28 -4.07 -21.93
N ALA A 50 1.65 -4.83 -21.04
CA ALA A 50 1.53 -4.47 -19.63
C ALA A 50 2.92 -4.29 -18.99
N LYS A 51 3.84 -5.25 -19.16
CA LYS A 51 5.21 -5.15 -18.63
C LYS A 51 5.93 -3.88 -19.12
N LYS A 52 5.76 -3.50 -20.38
CA LYS A 52 6.35 -2.26 -20.91
C LYS A 52 5.75 -1.00 -20.30
N ALA A 53 4.46 -1.02 -19.94
CA ALA A 53 3.78 0.11 -19.31
C ALA A 53 4.34 0.45 -17.93
N TYR A 54 4.94 -0.52 -17.21
CA TYR A 54 5.64 -0.25 -15.95
C TYR A 54 6.94 0.56 -16.11
N ASN A 55 7.33 0.92 -17.34
CA ASN A 55 8.42 1.87 -17.60
C ASN A 55 7.87 3.31 -17.54
N PHE A 56 7.50 3.76 -16.35
CA PHE A 56 6.95 5.08 -16.08
C PHE A 56 8.06 6.13 -15.86
N SER A 57 7.72 7.42 -16.04
CA SER A 57 8.67 8.54 -15.93
C SER A 57 8.45 9.41 -14.68
N ASN A 58 7.27 9.34 -14.06
CA ASN A 58 6.88 10.11 -12.87
C ASN A 58 5.75 9.41 -12.12
N LEU A 59 5.42 9.93 -10.92
CA LEU A 59 4.38 9.37 -10.06
C LEU A 59 3.01 9.32 -10.76
N GLU A 60 2.63 10.37 -11.50
CA GLU A 60 1.32 10.40 -12.18
C GLU A 60 1.17 9.26 -13.20
N SER A 61 2.21 9.03 -14.02
CA SER A 61 2.22 7.94 -15.00
C SER A 61 2.22 6.55 -14.32
N PHE A 62 2.88 6.41 -13.16
CA PHE A 62 2.82 5.21 -12.34
C PHE A 62 1.40 4.97 -11.78
N LEU A 63 0.80 5.98 -11.12
CA LEU A 63 -0.53 5.86 -10.53
C LEU A 63 -1.59 5.48 -11.54
N LYS A 64 -1.48 5.97 -12.79
CA LYS A 64 -2.39 5.58 -13.86
C LYS A 64 -2.38 4.06 -14.11
N ILE A 65 -1.20 3.45 -14.19
CA ILE A 65 -1.04 2.01 -14.40
C ILE A 65 -1.53 1.24 -13.17
N TYR A 66 -1.17 1.72 -11.98
CA TYR A 66 -1.57 1.16 -10.70
C TYR A 66 -3.09 1.08 -10.55
N TYR A 67 -3.81 2.18 -10.78
CA TYR A 67 -5.27 2.20 -10.68
C TYR A 67 -5.96 1.40 -11.79
N GLU A 68 -5.41 1.39 -13.02
CA GLU A 68 -5.93 0.53 -14.08
C GLU A 68 -5.77 -0.95 -13.75
N GLY A 69 -4.64 -1.36 -13.20
CA GLY A 69 -4.41 -2.71 -12.71
C GLY A 69 -5.37 -3.12 -11.61
N ALA A 70 -5.56 -2.26 -10.60
CA ALA A 70 -6.43 -2.52 -9.47
C ALA A 70 -7.90 -2.79 -9.84
N LYS A 71 -8.35 -2.37 -11.05
CA LYS A 71 -9.73 -2.59 -11.52
C LYS A 71 -10.13 -4.06 -11.61
N VAL A 72 -9.19 -4.98 -11.75
CA VAL A 72 -9.47 -6.42 -11.85
C VAL A 72 -9.82 -7.07 -10.51
N LEU A 73 -9.59 -6.37 -9.39
CA LEU A 73 -9.85 -6.84 -8.03
C LEU A 73 -11.31 -6.52 -7.66
N LEU A 74 -12.18 -7.53 -7.62
CA LEU A 74 -13.62 -7.36 -7.38
C LEU A 74 -14.16 -8.19 -6.21
N LYS A 75 -13.51 -9.30 -5.86
CA LYS A 75 -14.02 -10.28 -4.89
C LYS A 75 -12.98 -10.50 -3.78
N GLU A 76 -13.42 -10.90 -2.62
CA GLU A 76 -12.54 -11.25 -1.50
C GLU A 76 -11.43 -12.23 -1.92
N LYS A 77 -11.78 -13.21 -2.77
CA LYS A 77 -10.83 -14.16 -3.33
C LYS A 77 -9.72 -13.48 -4.15
N ASP A 78 -10.03 -12.38 -4.87
CA ASP A 78 -9.04 -11.68 -5.69
C ASP A 78 -7.98 -11.00 -4.80
N PHE A 79 -8.42 -10.33 -3.73
CA PHE A 79 -7.53 -9.74 -2.72
C PHE A 79 -6.74 -10.80 -1.95
N PHE A 80 -7.36 -11.93 -1.65
CA PHE A 80 -6.68 -13.05 -1.03
C PHE A 80 -5.56 -13.60 -1.94
N GLU A 81 -5.86 -13.88 -3.20
CA GLU A 81 -4.88 -14.43 -4.14
C GLU A 81 -3.74 -13.47 -4.44
N LEU A 82 -4.03 -12.17 -4.57
CA LEU A 82 -3.02 -11.12 -4.69
C LEU A 82 -2.06 -11.13 -3.50
N THR A 83 -2.62 -11.02 -2.30
CA THR A 83 -1.84 -10.95 -1.06
C THR A 83 -1.09 -12.26 -0.79
N TRP A 84 -1.68 -13.40 -1.15
CA TRP A 84 -1.01 -14.70 -1.01
C TRP A 84 0.18 -14.83 -1.96
N ALA A 85 0.06 -14.36 -3.21
CA ALA A 85 1.18 -14.35 -4.16
C ALA A 85 2.35 -13.50 -3.62
N TYR A 86 2.07 -12.32 -3.06
CA TYR A 86 3.05 -11.49 -2.39
C TYR A 86 3.69 -12.21 -1.19
N ALA A 87 2.88 -12.83 -0.32
CA ALA A 87 3.41 -13.54 0.86
C ALA A 87 4.34 -14.70 0.47
N LEU A 88 4.09 -15.38 -0.64
CA LEU A 88 5.01 -16.40 -1.16
C LEU A 88 6.35 -15.80 -1.61
N LYS A 89 6.36 -14.61 -2.20
CA LYS A 89 7.60 -13.88 -2.51
C LYS A 89 8.35 -13.47 -1.24
N CYS A 90 7.65 -13.03 -0.20
CA CYS A 90 8.27 -12.78 1.10
C CYS A 90 9.02 -14.01 1.63
N LYS A 91 8.40 -15.20 1.51
CA LYS A 91 9.04 -16.46 1.89
C LYS A 91 10.29 -16.76 1.07
N GLU A 92 10.23 -16.58 -0.25
CA GLU A 92 11.37 -16.80 -1.17
C GLU A 92 12.54 -15.86 -0.87
N ASP A 93 12.25 -14.60 -0.54
CA ASP A 93 13.22 -13.55 -0.28
C ASP A 93 13.68 -13.47 1.18
N ASN A 94 13.21 -14.39 2.04
CA ASN A 94 13.48 -14.40 3.47
C ASN A 94 13.06 -13.09 4.17
N ILE A 95 11.91 -12.54 3.77
CA ILE A 95 11.25 -11.44 4.46
C ILE A 95 10.46 -12.04 5.62
N ILE A 96 10.82 -11.70 6.85
CA ILE A 96 10.23 -12.23 8.08
C ILE A 96 9.18 -11.31 8.69
N HIS A 97 9.16 -10.04 8.25
CA HIS A 97 8.18 -9.05 8.67
C HIS A 97 7.81 -8.13 7.51
N THR A 98 6.53 -7.83 7.38
CA THR A 98 6.03 -6.88 6.38
C THR A 98 4.98 -5.94 6.97
N GLU A 99 5.05 -4.65 6.58
CA GLU A 99 4.00 -3.66 6.81
C GLU A 99 3.45 -3.25 5.46
N ILE A 100 2.23 -3.70 5.15
CA ILE A 100 1.62 -3.45 3.85
C ILE A 100 0.61 -2.33 3.91
N PHE A 101 0.60 -1.50 2.89
CA PHE A 101 -0.44 -0.52 2.62
C PHE A 101 -1.54 -1.13 1.75
N PHE A 102 -2.76 -0.60 1.88
CA PHE A 102 -3.84 -0.83 0.93
C PHE A 102 -4.72 0.41 0.83
N ASP A 103 -5.33 0.63 -0.34
CA ASP A 103 -6.06 1.83 -0.71
C ASP A 103 -7.55 1.52 -0.88
N PRO A 104 -8.36 1.48 0.21
CA PRO A 104 -9.75 1.07 0.09
C PRO A 104 -10.56 1.95 -0.86
N GLN A 105 -10.26 3.25 -0.95
CA GLN A 105 -10.99 4.20 -1.81
C GLN A 105 -10.83 3.88 -3.30
N THR A 106 -9.71 3.28 -3.71
CA THR A 106 -9.50 2.75 -5.07
C THR A 106 -10.56 1.72 -5.45
N HIS A 107 -11.12 1.02 -4.47
CA HIS A 107 -12.08 -0.06 -4.65
C HIS A 107 -13.51 0.34 -4.26
N THR A 108 -13.70 1.00 -3.12
CA THR A 108 -15.03 1.40 -2.63
C THR A 108 -15.72 2.36 -3.58
N ASN A 109 -14.98 3.25 -4.24
CA ASN A 109 -15.51 4.15 -5.27
C ASN A 109 -16.05 3.41 -6.51
N ARG A 110 -15.71 2.11 -6.66
CA ARG A 110 -16.22 1.22 -7.70
C ARG A 110 -17.30 0.25 -7.18
N GLY A 111 -17.77 0.44 -5.94
CA GLY A 111 -18.81 -0.38 -5.33
C GLY A 111 -18.31 -1.67 -4.67
N ILE A 112 -17.01 -1.86 -4.49
CA ILE A 112 -16.44 -2.99 -3.74
C ILE A 112 -16.51 -2.65 -2.24
N SER A 113 -17.14 -3.50 -1.43
CA SER A 113 -17.25 -3.22 0.00
C SER A 113 -15.88 -3.31 0.70
N PHE A 114 -15.69 -2.49 1.71
CA PHE A 114 -14.48 -2.49 2.55
C PHE A 114 -14.21 -3.89 3.16
N ASP A 115 -15.27 -4.60 3.56
CA ASP A 115 -15.16 -5.96 4.10
C ASP A 115 -14.49 -6.93 3.13
N ILE A 116 -14.86 -6.88 1.86
CA ILE A 116 -14.29 -7.73 0.81
C ILE A 116 -12.78 -7.51 0.72
N ILE A 117 -12.33 -6.26 0.75
CA ILE A 117 -10.93 -5.88 0.62
C ILE A 117 -10.13 -6.39 1.82
N ILE A 118 -10.51 -5.90 3.02
CA ILE A 118 -9.74 -6.18 4.23
C ILE A 118 -9.75 -7.67 4.61
N ASN A 119 -10.88 -8.36 4.41
CA ASN A 119 -10.96 -9.78 4.72
C ASN A 119 -10.08 -10.62 3.78
N GLY A 120 -10.03 -10.30 2.49
CA GLY A 120 -9.17 -10.99 1.53
C GLY A 120 -7.69 -10.84 1.92
N ILE A 121 -7.25 -9.61 2.16
CA ILE A 121 -5.88 -9.30 2.58
C ILE A 121 -5.54 -9.98 3.90
N TYR A 122 -6.36 -9.79 4.93
CA TYR A 122 -6.10 -10.32 6.27
C TYR A 122 -6.05 -11.86 6.31
N LYS A 123 -6.96 -12.53 5.61
CA LYS A 123 -6.97 -14.02 5.55
C LYS A 123 -5.70 -14.57 4.90
N ALA A 124 -5.18 -13.93 3.85
CA ALA A 124 -3.95 -14.35 3.19
C ALA A 124 -2.73 -14.17 4.11
N LEU A 125 -2.62 -13.03 4.80
CA LEU A 125 -1.52 -12.77 5.72
C LEU A 125 -1.58 -13.68 6.96
N LYS A 126 -2.77 -13.94 7.51
CA LYS A 126 -2.94 -14.91 8.61
C LYS A 126 -2.57 -16.34 8.20
N LYS A 127 -2.83 -16.70 6.94
CA LYS A 127 -2.37 -17.97 6.40
C LYS A 127 -0.83 -17.99 6.30
N ALA A 128 -0.20 -16.93 5.83
CA ALA A 128 1.26 -16.82 5.73
C ALA A 128 1.94 -16.87 7.11
N GLU A 129 1.38 -16.16 8.09
CA GLU A 129 1.83 -16.21 9.49
C GLU A 129 1.79 -17.65 10.02
N LYS A 130 0.70 -18.37 9.78
CA LYS A 130 0.54 -19.76 10.22
C LYS A 130 1.46 -20.75 9.50
N GLU A 131 1.64 -20.61 8.19
CA GLU A 131 2.35 -21.60 7.37
C GLU A 131 3.88 -21.43 7.42
N PHE A 132 4.38 -20.21 7.50
CA PHE A 132 5.83 -19.95 7.47
C PHE A 132 6.29 -18.79 8.35
N GLY A 133 5.46 -18.34 9.31
CA GLY A 133 5.87 -17.41 10.36
C GLY A 133 6.04 -15.96 9.91
N LEU A 134 5.46 -15.53 8.76
CA LEU A 134 5.52 -14.14 8.33
C LEU A 134 4.79 -13.24 9.32
N SER A 135 5.52 -12.39 10.01
CA SER A 135 4.94 -11.33 10.84
C SER A 135 4.44 -10.19 9.93
N PHE A 136 3.31 -9.58 10.28
CA PHE A 136 2.75 -8.52 9.43
C PHE A 136 2.01 -7.43 10.20
N LYS A 137 1.90 -6.26 9.58
CA LYS A 137 0.98 -5.19 9.93
C LYS A 137 0.26 -4.71 8.67
N ILE A 138 -1.01 -4.29 8.84
CA ILE A 138 -1.81 -3.72 7.75
C ILE A 138 -2.03 -2.25 8.06
N ILE A 139 -1.70 -1.39 7.11
CA ILE A 139 -1.86 0.05 7.18
C ILE A 139 -2.84 0.47 6.08
N MET A 140 -3.95 1.08 6.45
CA MET A 140 -4.92 1.60 5.50
C MET A 140 -4.54 3.02 5.08
N CYS A 141 -4.41 3.27 3.78
CA CYS A 141 -4.08 4.60 3.28
C CYS A 141 -5.33 5.40 2.87
N PHE A 142 -5.24 6.72 3.08
CA PHE A 142 -6.18 7.69 2.56
C PHE A 142 -5.60 8.32 1.29
N LEU A 143 -6.38 8.32 0.21
CA LEU A 143 -5.98 8.93 -1.05
C LEU A 143 -6.05 10.47 -0.95
N ARG A 144 -4.89 11.13 -0.87
CA ARG A 144 -4.78 12.56 -0.57
C ARG A 144 -5.34 13.51 -1.63
N HIS A 145 -5.57 13.02 -2.85
CA HIS A 145 -6.24 13.80 -3.88
C HIS A 145 -7.77 13.93 -3.65
N LEU A 146 -8.35 13.12 -2.76
CA LEU A 146 -9.74 13.20 -2.34
C LEU A 146 -9.92 14.21 -1.20
N SER A 147 -11.17 14.54 -0.85
CA SER A 147 -11.47 15.43 0.27
C SER A 147 -11.26 14.75 1.63
N GLU A 148 -11.00 15.54 2.67
CA GLU A 148 -10.93 15.03 4.04
C GLU A 148 -12.26 14.36 4.46
N GLU A 149 -13.41 14.87 3.99
CA GLU A 149 -14.74 14.32 4.27
C GLU A 149 -14.92 12.92 3.69
N GLU A 150 -14.43 12.67 2.47
CA GLU A 150 -14.45 11.33 1.87
C GLU A 150 -13.55 10.37 2.66
N CYS A 151 -12.41 10.86 3.16
CA CYS A 151 -11.52 10.06 3.98
C CYS A 151 -12.12 9.73 5.36
N PHE A 152 -12.92 10.62 5.97
CA PHE A 152 -13.65 10.30 7.20
C PHE A 152 -14.60 9.11 7.02
N LYS A 153 -15.30 9.01 5.89
CA LYS A 153 -16.18 7.87 5.60
C LYS A 153 -15.42 6.54 5.56
N ILE A 154 -14.17 6.58 5.10
CA ILE A 154 -13.31 5.40 5.07
C ILE A 154 -12.74 5.10 6.46
N LEU A 155 -12.40 6.11 7.24
CA LEU A 155 -12.00 5.93 8.64
C LEU A 155 -13.09 5.24 9.46
N ASP A 156 -14.35 5.65 9.28
CA ASP A 156 -15.48 5.01 9.98
C ASP A 156 -15.61 3.52 9.64
N GLN A 157 -15.33 3.12 8.39
CA GLN A 157 -15.30 1.71 7.99
C GLN A 157 -14.09 0.99 8.60
N ALA A 158 -12.93 1.63 8.65
CA ALA A 158 -11.72 1.06 9.26
C ALA A 158 -11.90 0.79 10.75
N LEU A 159 -12.63 1.65 11.47
CA LEU A 159 -12.92 1.49 12.89
C LEU A 159 -13.64 0.17 13.21
N VAL A 160 -14.49 -0.32 12.31
CA VAL A 160 -15.18 -1.62 12.45
C VAL A 160 -14.17 -2.78 12.36
N HIS A 161 -13.04 -2.58 11.66
CA HIS A 161 -12.00 -3.60 11.42
C HIS A 161 -10.70 -3.31 12.18
N LYS A 162 -10.77 -2.59 13.28
CA LYS A 162 -9.62 -2.18 14.06
C LYS A 162 -8.77 -3.36 14.59
N ASP A 163 -9.36 -4.52 14.72
CA ASP A 163 -8.67 -5.77 15.06
C ASP A 163 -7.72 -6.26 13.95
N LYS A 164 -7.91 -5.81 12.72
CA LYS A 164 -7.12 -6.19 11.53
C LYS A 164 -6.18 -5.10 11.06
N ILE A 165 -6.52 -3.82 11.30
CA ILE A 165 -5.80 -2.65 10.81
C ILE A 165 -4.96 -2.06 11.93
N PHE A 166 -3.64 -2.06 11.75
CA PHE A 166 -2.70 -1.54 12.74
C PHE A 166 -2.58 -0.02 12.70
N GLY A 167 -2.60 0.55 11.53
CA GLY A 167 -2.41 1.99 11.35
C GLY A 167 -3.09 2.55 10.11
N VAL A 168 -2.99 3.86 9.97
CA VAL A 168 -3.46 4.60 8.81
C VAL A 168 -2.34 5.40 8.18
N GLY A 169 -2.40 5.54 6.85
CA GLY A 169 -1.43 6.28 6.04
C GLY A 169 -2.08 7.36 5.17
N LEU A 170 -1.24 8.18 4.58
CA LEU A 170 -1.61 9.17 3.57
C LEU A 170 -0.75 8.95 2.33
N ASP A 171 -1.35 8.77 1.15
CA ASP A 171 -0.65 8.44 -0.08
C ASP A 171 -1.27 9.05 -1.34
N SER A 172 -0.89 8.57 -2.53
CA SER A 172 -1.31 9.05 -3.84
C SER A 172 -0.65 10.39 -4.23
N SER A 173 -1.23 11.12 -5.19
CA SER A 173 -0.65 12.33 -5.80
C SER A 173 -0.30 13.40 -4.76
N GLU A 174 0.99 13.62 -4.54
CA GLU A 174 1.47 14.51 -3.48
C GLU A 174 1.36 15.98 -3.86
N MET A 175 1.68 16.33 -5.10
CA MET A 175 1.69 17.71 -5.56
C MET A 175 0.29 18.36 -5.46
N GLY A 176 0.23 19.50 -4.77
CA GLY A 176 -1.04 20.23 -4.56
C GLY A 176 -1.95 19.65 -3.46
N ASN A 177 -1.56 18.53 -2.82
CA ASN A 177 -2.34 17.88 -1.76
C ASN A 177 -1.54 17.80 -0.44
N PRO A 178 -1.33 18.93 0.26
CA PRO A 178 -0.51 19.01 1.46
C PRO A 178 -1.10 18.20 2.62
N PRO A 179 -0.27 17.66 3.52
CA PRO A 179 -0.70 16.92 4.70
C PRO A 179 -1.67 17.71 5.59
N LYS A 180 -1.49 19.02 5.75
CA LYS A 180 -2.40 19.87 6.56
C LYS A 180 -3.88 19.75 6.20
N LYS A 181 -4.20 19.35 4.98
CA LYS A 181 -5.57 19.08 4.52
C LYS A 181 -6.27 18.00 5.34
N PHE A 182 -5.52 17.11 6.02
CA PHE A 182 -5.99 15.92 6.72
C PHE A 182 -5.74 15.97 8.24
N GLU A 183 -5.51 17.14 8.81
CA GLU A 183 -5.17 17.30 10.23
C GLU A 183 -6.24 16.72 11.15
N LYS A 184 -7.52 17.03 10.89
CA LYS A 184 -8.65 16.55 11.72
C LYS A 184 -8.83 15.05 11.59
N LEU A 185 -8.66 14.50 10.39
CA LEU A 185 -8.75 13.08 10.11
C LEU A 185 -7.69 12.29 10.89
N PHE A 186 -6.42 12.71 10.82
CA PHE A 186 -5.32 12.04 11.50
C PHE A 186 -5.42 12.15 13.02
N LYS A 187 -5.85 13.31 13.53
CA LYS A 187 -6.18 13.47 14.94
C LYS A 187 -7.23 12.44 15.39
N LYS A 188 -8.33 12.30 14.62
CA LYS A 188 -9.39 11.33 14.91
C LYS A 188 -8.88 9.89 14.85
N ALA A 189 -8.03 9.56 13.89
CA ALA A 189 -7.40 8.24 13.79
C ALA A 189 -6.52 7.94 15.02
N ALA A 190 -5.67 8.90 15.43
CA ALA A 190 -4.83 8.76 16.62
C ALA A 190 -5.65 8.62 17.92
N GLU A 191 -6.73 9.38 18.08
CA GLU A 191 -7.68 9.23 19.21
C GLU A 191 -8.31 7.84 19.28
N ASN A 192 -8.39 7.13 18.15
CA ASN A 192 -8.83 5.77 18.06
C ASN A 192 -7.68 4.74 18.13
N ASN A 193 -6.47 5.18 18.53
CA ASN A 193 -5.27 4.36 18.69
C ASN A 193 -4.76 3.70 17.40
N PHE A 194 -5.01 4.26 16.22
CA PHE A 194 -4.27 3.90 15.02
C PHE A 194 -2.87 4.52 15.06
N ILE A 195 -1.88 3.77 14.64
CA ILE A 195 -0.56 4.32 14.32
C ILE A 195 -0.72 5.11 13.01
N THR A 196 -0.09 6.29 12.94
CA THR A 196 -0.18 7.18 11.78
C THR A 196 1.14 7.23 11.03
N VAL A 197 1.10 7.12 9.71
CA VAL A 197 2.23 7.26 8.80
C VAL A 197 1.82 8.14 7.61
N ALA A 198 2.76 8.67 6.85
CA ALA A 198 2.44 9.44 5.66
C ALA A 198 3.57 9.38 4.62
N HIS A 199 3.19 9.29 3.35
CA HIS A 199 4.08 9.64 2.25
C HIS A 199 4.27 11.16 2.25
N ALA A 200 5.49 11.61 2.38
CA ALA A 200 5.80 13.03 2.33
C ALA A 200 7.23 13.26 1.82
N GLY A 201 7.41 14.31 1.01
CA GLY A 201 8.70 14.61 0.40
C GLY A 201 9.12 13.59 -0.66
N GLU A 202 8.20 12.95 -1.33
CA GLU A 202 8.43 12.12 -2.53
C GLU A 202 8.63 13.02 -3.75
N GLU A 203 7.61 13.79 -4.11
CA GLU A 203 7.63 14.82 -5.16
C GLU A 203 7.34 16.21 -4.59
N GLY A 204 6.60 16.29 -3.49
CA GLY A 204 6.23 17.52 -2.80
C GLY A 204 7.40 18.15 -2.05
N PRO A 205 7.28 19.42 -1.66
CA PRO A 205 8.35 20.16 -0.98
C PRO A 205 8.61 19.63 0.44
N SER A 206 9.77 19.97 1.02
CA SER A 206 10.18 19.57 2.38
C SER A 206 9.18 20.01 3.46
N GLU A 207 8.46 21.11 3.24
CA GLU A 207 7.39 21.59 4.12
C GLU A 207 6.30 20.54 4.36
N TYR A 208 6.03 19.65 3.36
CA TYR A 208 5.05 18.58 3.53
C TYR A 208 5.52 17.54 4.55
N MET A 209 6.83 17.31 4.68
CA MET A 209 7.36 16.45 5.74
C MET A 209 7.15 17.08 7.13
N TRP A 210 7.39 18.40 7.26
CA TRP A 210 7.11 19.11 8.50
C TRP A 210 5.62 19.15 8.85
N GLU A 211 4.74 19.34 7.87
CA GLU A 211 3.29 19.23 8.07
C GLU A 211 2.89 17.82 8.54
N ALA A 212 3.44 16.76 7.93
CA ALA A 212 3.16 15.40 8.34
C ALA A 212 3.62 15.13 9.79
N LEU A 213 4.81 15.59 10.17
CA LEU A 213 5.34 15.42 11.52
C LEU A 213 4.56 16.22 12.56
N ASN A 214 4.32 17.51 12.29
CA ASN A 214 3.84 18.45 13.29
C ASN A 214 2.31 18.53 13.38
N LEU A 215 1.60 18.37 12.24
CA LEU A 215 0.14 18.47 12.18
C LEU A 215 -0.53 17.09 12.20
N LEU A 216 -0.01 16.14 11.43
CA LEU A 216 -0.57 14.77 11.43
C LEU A 216 0.01 13.90 12.53
N ASN A 217 1.10 14.35 13.20
CA ASN A 217 1.79 13.62 14.26
C ASN A 217 2.14 12.17 13.86
N VAL A 218 2.62 12.00 12.62
CA VAL A 218 2.98 10.68 12.09
C VAL A 218 4.19 10.09 12.81
N LYS A 219 4.23 8.78 12.91
CA LYS A 219 5.32 8.02 13.52
C LYS A 219 6.40 7.61 12.52
N ARG A 220 6.07 7.67 11.23
CA ARG A 220 6.99 7.42 10.12
C ARG A 220 6.59 8.29 8.93
N ILE A 221 7.61 8.82 8.26
CA ILE A 221 7.49 9.38 6.91
C ILE A 221 7.97 8.32 5.93
N ASP A 222 7.14 8.03 4.94
CA ASP A 222 7.51 7.20 3.81
C ASP A 222 8.04 8.11 2.68
N HIS A 223 9.09 7.67 1.96
CA HIS A 223 9.95 8.43 1.04
C HIS A 223 10.92 9.39 1.73
N GLY A 224 10.48 10.60 2.11
CA GLY A 224 11.34 11.60 2.76
C GLY A 224 12.51 12.12 1.90
N VAL A 225 12.48 11.93 0.57
CA VAL A 225 13.61 12.23 -0.33
C VAL A 225 14.00 13.71 -0.32
N GLN A 226 13.01 14.57 -0.10
CA GLN A 226 13.22 16.02 -0.09
C GLN A 226 13.86 16.54 1.20
N CYS A 227 14.10 15.69 2.21
CA CYS A 227 14.77 16.10 3.45
C CYS A 227 16.17 16.66 3.21
N LEU A 228 16.86 16.20 2.16
CA LEU A 228 18.18 16.69 1.78
C LEU A 228 18.20 18.15 1.26
N LYS A 229 17.03 18.72 1.01
CA LYS A 229 16.89 20.12 0.57
C LYS A 229 16.56 21.09 1.72
N ASP A 230 16.39 20.57 2.92
CA ASP A 230 16.08 21.35 4.12
C ASP A 230 17.22 21.19 5.12
N GLU A 231 17.86 22.28 5.51
CA GLU A 231 18.97 22.30 6.46
C GLU A 231 18.53 22.20 7.93
N LYS A 232 17.23 22.24 8.20
CA LYS A 232 16.66 22.10 9.55
C LYS A 232 16.37 20.63 9.87
#